data_41be955d478d1a702de975803297353d
#
_entry.id   41be955d478d1a702de975803297353d
#
_cell.length_a   1.000
_cell.length_b   1.000
_cell.length_c   1.000
_cell.angle_alpha   90.00
_cell.angle_beta   90.00
_cell.angle_gamma   90.00
#
_symmetry.space_group_name_H-M   'P 1'
#
loop_
_entity.id
_entity.type
_entity.pdbx_description
1 polymer ?
#
loop_
_entity_poly.entity_id
_entity_poly.type
_entity_poly.pdbx_seq_one_letter_code
_entity_poly.pdbx_strand_id
1 'polypeptide(L)'
;MFERPLKLTHNDNHRVYFTSDTHFNHDKPFIYEARGYKNRVEHNDALIAKINEVVRPEDTLIHLGDFCLNITPPEFNEILARINCQNIAYIWGNHNSCIRKHYEDAVAGHLNMVRFTGNSPNDGIEVYPYAIGKLTYLGYYKELIVNGHMIVIHHYPHQIFNQMQKGAWQLSGHSHYTNPTTQVDYPDNKILDVGWDGHGKPLSFPEIQKIMLNKNHVKQDKHH
;
A
#
# COMPACT_ATOMS: atom_id res chain seq x y z
N MET A 1 -11.77 -20.34 8.27
CA MET A 1 -11.75 -20.42 6.78
C MET A 1 -10.60 -19.53 6.33
N PHE A 2 -9.60 -20.05 5.64
CA PHE A 2 -8.50 -19.22 5.14
C PHE A 2 -9.05 -18.31 4.04
N GLU A 3 -8.80 -17.02 4.15
CA GLU A 3 -9.16 -16.06 3.09
C GLU A 3 -8.44 -16.44 1.79
N ARG A 4 -9.17 -16.39 0.68
CA ARG A 4 -8.56 -16.62 -0.62
C ARG A 4 -7.72 -15.39 -1.01
N PRO A 5 -6.58 -15.58 -1.68
CA PRO A 5 -5.84 -14.47 -2.25
C PRO A 5 -6.68 -13.61 -3.18
N LEU A 6 -6.55 -12.29 -3.07
CA LEU A 6 -7.16 -11.36 -4.01
C LEU A 6 -6.45 -11.47 -5.36
N LYS A 7 -7.20 -11.77 -6.43
CA LYS A 7 -6.65 -11.90 -7.77
C LYS A 7 -6.75 -10.58 -8.52
N LEU A 8 -5.63 -10.12 -9.01
CA LEU A 8 -5.50 -8.91 -9.81
C LEU A 8 -4.82 -9.22 -11.14
N THR A 9 -5.19 -8.48 -12.17
CA THR A 9 -4.55 -8.56 -13.48
C THR A 9 -3.91 -7.21 -13.78
N HIS A 10 -2.62 -7.24 -14.12
CA HIS A 10 -1.90 -6.08 -14.64
C HIS A 10 -1.76 -6.22 -16.15
N ASN A 11 -2.25 -5.22 -16.90
CA ASN A 11 -2.15 -5.14 -18.36
C ASN A 11 -2.19 -3.67 -18.80
N ASP A 12 -2.19 -3.38 -20.09
CA ASP A 12 -2.18 -2.01 -20.63
C ASP A 12 -3.45 -1.22 -20.28
N ASN A 13 -4.58 -1.88 -20.09
CA ASN A 13 -5.86 -1.25 -19.77
C ASN A 13 -6.07 -1.05 -18.27
N HIS A 14 -5.42 -1.87 -17.43
CA HIS A 14 -5.55 -1.82 -15.98
C HIS A 14 -4.21 -2.18 -15.33
N ARG A 15 -3.54 -1.20 -14.75
CA ARG A 15 -2.23 -1.37 -14.12
C ARG A 15 -2.37 -1.49 -12.62
N VAL A 16 -1.45 -2.23 -12.00
CA VAL A 16 -1.38 -2.39 -10.54
C VAL A 16 -0.08 -1.75 -10.07
N TYR A 17 -0.23 -0.86 -9.09
CA TYR A 17 0.86 -0.11 -8.46
C TYR A 17 0.90 -0.35 -6.98
N PHE A 18 2.08 -0.20 -6.37
CA PHE A 18 2.32 -0.38 -4.95
C PHE A 18 3.12 0.80 -4.40
N THR A 19 2.76 1.23 -3.19
CA THR A 19 3.50 2.23 -2.42
C THR A 19 3.22 2.06 -0.93
N SER A 20 3.97 2.74 -0.08
CA SER A 20 3.77 2.82 1.37
C SER A 20 4.32 4.14 1.90
N ASP A 21 4.00 4.46 3.17
CA ASP A 21 4.65 5.51 3.93
C ASP A 21 4.61 6.90 3.26
N THR A 22 3.48 7.24 2.65
CA THR A 22 3.30 8.57 2.05
C THR A 22 3.27 9.67 3.11
N HIS A 23 2.73 9.38 4.30
CA HIS A 23 2.66 10.31 5.43
C HIS A 23 2.07 11.67 5.04
N PHE A 24 0.98 11.66 4.29
CA PHE A 24 0.27 12.90 3.97
C PHE A 24 -0.07 13.67 5.24
N ASN A 25 0.02 14.98 5.13
CA ASN A 25 -0.25 15.93 6.22
C ASN A 25 0.62 15.79 7.47
N HIS A 26 1.76 15.11 7.36
CA HIS A 26 2.73 15.02 8.46
C HIS A 26 3.36 16.39 8.74
N ASP A 27 3.14 16.90 9.95
CA ASP A 27 3.52 18.27 10.35
C ASP A 27 4.93 18.38 10.92
N LYS A 28 5.68 17.28 11.02
CA LYS A 28 7.04 17.28 11.57
C LYS A 28 8.09 17.42 10.48
N PRO A 29 9.04 18.36 10.64
CA PRO A 29 10.07 18.64 9.65
C PRO A 29 10.85 17.42 9.17
N PHE A 30 11.17 16.49 10.07
CA PHE A 30 12.01 15.34 9.76
C PHE A 30 11.45 14.43 8.64
N ILE A 31 10.15 14.50 8.31
CA ILE A 31 9.58 13.79 7.16
C ILE A 31 9.71 14.60 5.88
N TYR A 32 9.15 15.80 5.84
CA TYR A 32 9.11 16.55 4.60
C TYR A 32 10.47 17.17 4.23
N GLU A 33 11.30 17.59 5.21
CA GLU A 33 12.65 18.10 4.96
C GLU A 33 13.60 16.99 4.48
N ALA A 34 13.52 15.78 5.06
CA ALA A 34 14.29 14.64 4.59
C ALA A 34 13.99 14.27 3.13
N ARG A 35 12.77 14.58 2.68
CA ARG A 35 12.32 14.41 1.29
C ARG A 35 12.58 15.63 0.40
N GLY A 36 13.22 16.69 0.93
CA GLY A 36 13.59 17.89 0.19
C GLY A 36 12.49 18.94 0.06
N TYR A 37 11.41 18.86 0.85
CA TYR A 37 10.32 19.83 0.81
C TYR A 37 10.40 20.83 1.97
N LYS A 38 9.92 22.06 1.76
CA LYS A 38 10.00 23.14 2.76
C LYS A 38 8.94 23.04 3.86
N ASN A 39 7.81 22.43 3.54
CA ASN A 39 6.68 22.29 4.44
C ASN A 39 5.75 21.17 4.01
N ARG A 40 4.76 20.83 4.86
CA ARG A 40 3.78 19.77 4.60
C ARG A 40 2.90 19.99 3.37
N VAL A 41 2.63 21.25 2.99
CA VAL A 41 1.77 21.55 1.84
C VAL A 41 2.53 21.22 0.55
N GLU A 42 3.75 21.70 0.42
CA GLU A 42 4.63 21.38 -0.71
C GLU A 42 4.86 19.87 -0.82
N HIS A 43 5.06 19.20 0.31
CA HIS A 43 5.18 17.75 0.38
C HIS A 43 3.92 17.06 -0.15
N ASN A 44 2.73 17.39 0.37
CA ASN A 44 1.47 16.80 -0.09
C ASN A 44 1.25 17.01 -1.59
N ASP A 45 1.48 18.23 -2.07
CA ASP A 45 1.29 18.61 -3.47
C ASP A 45 2.21 17.80 -4.39
N ALA A 46 3.48 17.66 -4.00
CA ALA A 46 4.46 16.91 -4.77
C ALA A 46 4.12 15.40 -4.81
N LEU A 47 3.70 14.82 -3.68
CA LEU A 47 3.32 13.41 -3.63
C LEU A 47 2.08 13.12 -4.50
N ILE A 48 1.05 13.97 -4.40
CA ILE A 48 -0.15 13.86 -5.22
C ILE A 48 0.19 13.98 -6.70
N ALA A 49 0.99 14.99 -7.07
CA ALA A 49 1.42 15.17 -8.46
C ALA A 49 2.15 13.93 -8.99
N LYS A 50 3.05 13.36 -8.17
CA LYS A 50 3.84 12.19 -8.54
C LYS A 50 3.00 10.91 -8.65
N ILE A 51 2.01 10.73 -7.77
CA ILE A 51 1.05 9.63 -7.89
C ILE A 51 0.26 9.78 -9.20
N ASN A 52 -0.29 10.97 -9.46
CA ASN A 52 -1.12 11.24 -10.64
C ASN A 52 -0.34 11.20 -11.97
N GLU A 53 0.98 11.39 -11.93
CA GLU A 53 1.85 11.24 -13.10
C GLU A 53 1.90 9.79 -13.60
N VAL A 54 1.87 8.81 -12.67
CA VAL A 54 2.12 7.40 -13.02
C VAL A 54 0.88 6.53 -12.94
N VAL A 55 -0.07 6.83 -12.01
CA VAL A 55 -1.28 6.04 -11.75
C VAL A 55 -2.49 6.71 -12.39
N ARG A 56 -3.14 6.02 -13.33
CA ARG A 56 -4.33 6.51 -14.03
C ARG A 56 -5.60 6.27 -13.19
N PRO A 57 -6.73 6.93 -13.54
CA PRO A 57 -8.01 6.73 -12.83
C PRO A 57 -8.49 5.26 -12.78
N GLU A 58 -8.28 4.52 -13.84
CA GLU A 58 -8.72 3.12 -13.99
C GLU A 58 -7.77 2.10 -13.35
N ASP A 59 -6.55 2.50 -12.98
CA ASP A 59 -5.54 1.62 -12.39
C ASP A 59 -5.89 1.27 -10.93
N THR A 60 -5.20 0.30 -10.35
CA THR A 60 -5.26 -0.01 -8.91
C THR A 60 -3.98 0.44 -8.22
N LEU A 61 -4.13 1.24 -7.18
CA LEU A 61 -3.04 1.62 -6.27
C LEU A 61 -3.19 0.85 -4.96
N ILE A 62 -2.21 0.02 -4.61
CA ILE A 62 -2.15 -0.69 -3.34
C ILE A 62 -1.20 0.06 -2.41
N HIS A 63 -1.74 0.59 -1.31
CA HIS A 63 -0.99 1.34 -0.32
C HIS A 63 -0.77 0.50 0.94
N LEU A 64 0.49 0.24 1.30
CA LEU A 64 0.87 -0.69 2.35
C LEU A 64 1.04 -0.03 3.74
N GLY A 65 0.22 0.96 4.04
CA GLY A 65 0.17 1.57 5.37
C GLY A 65 0.84 2.95 5.45
N ASP A 66 0.57 3.63 6.55
CA ASP A 66 1.10 4.96 6.86
C ASP A 66 0.81 6.00 5.75
N PHE A 67 -0.47 6.03 5.33
CA PHE A 67 -0.94 6.97 4.30
C PHE A 67 -0.86 8.42 4.77
N CYS A 68 -1.29 8.70 6.01
CA CYS A 68 -1.35 10.05 6.57
C CYS A 68 -1.09 10.05 8.07
N LEU A 69 -0.78 11.23 8.62
CA LEU A 69 -0.61 11.45 10.05
C LEU A 69 -1.23 12.77 10.48
N ASN A 70 -1.91 12.79 11.65
CA ASN A 70 -2.53 13.99 12.23
C ASN A 70 -3.44 14.75 11.27
N ILE A 71 -4.25 14.04 10.52
CA ILE A 71 -5.14 14.58 9.50
C ILE A 71 -6.58 14.56 9.98
N THR A 72 -7.31 15.62 9.72
CA THR A 72 -8.76 15.69 9.96
C THR A 72 -9.53 15.00 8.83
N PRO A 73 -10.79 14.54 9.06
CA PRO A 73 -11.64 13.98 8.03
C PRO A 73 -11.77 14.83 6.74
N PRO A 74 -12.01 16.14 6.83
CA PRO A 74 -12.05 16.98 5.63
C PRO A 74 -10.74 17.01 4.85
N GLU A 75 -9.60 17.15 5.54
CA GLU A 75 -8.27 17.16 4.91
C GLU A 75 -7.97 15.81 4.23
N PHE A 76 -8.35 14.69 4.87
CA PHE A 76 -8.21 13.37 4.28
C PHE A 76 -9.00 13.24 2.98
N ASN A 77 -10.26 13.69 2.99
CA ASN A 77 -11.12 13.68 1.80
C ASN A 77 -10.58 14.60 0.69
N GLU A 78 -10.00 15.75 1.06
CA GLU A 78 -9.36 16.66 0.11
C GLU A 78 -8.18 15.98 -0.59
N ILE A 79 -7.30 15.31 0.15
CA ILE A 79 -6.17 14.57 -0.42
C ILE A 79 -6.67 13.47 -1.35
N LEU A 80 -7.63 12.66 -0.91
CA LEU A 80 -8.20 11.60 -1.74
C LEU A 80 -8.86 12.16 -3.00
N ALA A 81 -9.58 13.28 -2.92
CA ALA A 81 -10.21 13.90 -4.08
C ALA A 81 -9.20 14.32 -5.15
N ARG A 82 -8.02 14.73 -4.74
CA ARG A 82 -6.93 15.18 -5.63
C ARG A 82 -6.14 14.04 -6.26
N ILE A 83 -6.19 12.83 -5.72
CA ILE A 83 -5.60 11.64 -6.32
C ILE A 83 -6.54 11.14 -7.43
N ASN A 84 -6.06 11.00 -8.66
CA ASN A 84 -6.89 10.61 -9.82
C ASN A 84 -7.36 9.16 -9.76
N CYS A 85 -6.54 8.25 -9.21
CA CYS A 85 -6.85 6.83 -9.09
C CYS A 85 -8.19 6.61 -8.37
N GLN A 86 -9.06 5.76 -8.94
CA GLN A 86 -10.39 5.45 -8.39
C GLN A 86 -10.41 4.14 -7.59
N ASN A 87 -9.33 3.37 -7.61
CA ASN A 87 -9.24 2.07 -6.94
C ASN A 87 -8.01 2.05 -6.04
N ILE A 88 -8.16 2.50 -4.79
CA ILE A 88 -7.09 2.51 -3.80
C ILE A 88 -7.36 1.41 -2.78
N ALA A 89 -6.52 0.38 -2.76
CA ALA A 89 -6.55 -0.66 -1.74
C ALA A 89 -5.55 -0.32 -0.62
N TYR A 90 -5.94 -0.49 0.64
CA TYR A 90 -5.18 -0.03 1.78
C TYR A 90 -4.93 -1.11 2.82
N ILE A 91 -3.68 -1.29 3.21
CA ILE A 91 -3.24 -2.09 4.35
C ILE A 91 -3.00 -1.17 5.55
N TRP A 92 -3.37 -1.62 6.76
CA TRP A 92 -3.10 -0.87 7.98
C TRP A 92 -1.60 -0.81 8.28
N GLY A 93 -1.08 0.40 8.54
CA GLY A 93 0.24 0.63 9.15
C GLY A 93 0.13 0.93 10.65
N ASN A 94 1.11 1.61 11.22
CA ASN A 94 1.09 2.05 12.62
C ASN A 94 0.60 3.48 12.82
N HIS A 95 0.59 4.31 11.78
CA HIS A 95 0.09 5.69 11.79
C HIS A 95 -1.25 5.82 11.05
N ASN A 96 -2.32 5.23 11.61
CA ASN A 96 -3.61 5.16 10.92
C ASN A 96 -4.79 5.72 11.73
N SER A 97 -4.56 6.45 12.82
CA SER A 97 -5.61 6.81 13.76
C SER A 97 -6.81 7.49 13.10
N CYS A 98 -6.58 8.37 12.14
CA CYS A 98 -7.65 9.05 11.42
C CYS A 98 -8.39 8.08 10.48
N ILE A 99 -7.69 7.36 9.65
CA ILE A 99 -8.27 6.38 8.72
C ILE A 99 -9.01 5.28 9.50
N ARG A 100 -8.46 4.83 10.63
CA ARG A 100 -9.12 3.86 11.51
C ARG A 100 -10.46 4.37 12.02
N LYS A 101 -10.52 5.62 12.48
CA LYS A 101 -11.78 6.21 12.92
C LYS A 101 -12.83 6.24 11.82
N HIS A 102 -12.45 6.60 10.61
CA HIS A 102 -13.35 6.57 9.45
C HIS A 102 -13.88 5.16 9.18
N TYR A 103 -13.01 4.17 9.25
CA TYR A 103 -13.38 2.78 9.09
C TYR A 103 -14.35 2.31 10.18
N GLU A 104 -14.04 2.61 11.45
CA GLU A 104 -14.87 2.23 12.60
C GLU A 104 -16.25 2.91 12.53
N ASP A 105 -16.30 4.18 12.19
CA ASP A 105 -17.56 4.93 12.01
C ASP A 105 -18.40 4.35 10.86
N ALA A 106 -17.77 3.95 9.77
CA ALA A 106 -18.41 3.31 8.63
C ALA A 106 -19.03 1.96 9.02
N VAL A 107 -18.27 1.11 9.71
CA VAL A 107 -18.71 -0.22 10.17
C VAL A 107 -19.82 -0.08 11.23
N ALA A 108 -19.76 0.94 12.09
CA ALA A 108 -20.79 1.21 13.09
C ALA A 108 -22.10 1.77 12.49
N GLY A 109 -22.17 1.99 11.18
CA GLY A 109 -23.37 2.51 10.52
C GLY A 109 -23.55 4.03 10.61
N HIS A 110 -22.55 4.78 11.07
CA HIS A 110 -22.54 6.24 11.08
C HIS A 110 -22.34 6.81 9.68
N LEU A 111 -21.77 6.01 8.78
CA LEU A 111 -21.64 6.31 7.37
C LEU A 111 -22.56 5.35 6.59
N ASN A 112 -23.56 5.89 5.94
CA ASN A 112 -24.63 5.11 5.29
C ASN A 112 -24.19 4.28 4.09
N MET A 113 -22.89 4.20 3.81
CA MET A 113 -22.40 3.52 2.62
C MET A 113 -21.09 2.78 2.92
N VAL A 114 -21.24 1.61 3.51
CA VAL A 114 -20.18 0.61 3.63
C VAL A 114 -20.56 -0.60 2.79
N ARG A 115 -19.69 -1.02 1.92
CA ARG A 115 -19.87 -2.23 1.14
C ARG A 115 -18.68 -3.16 1.33
N PHE A 116 -18.96 -4.41 1.66
CA PHE A 116 -17.94 -5.44 1.67
C PHE A 116 -17.62 -5.85 0.24
N THR A 117 -16.33 -5.88 -0.09
CA THR A 117 -15.84 -6.36 -1.37
C THR A 117 -15.23 -7.73 -1.18
N GLY A 118 -15.61 -8.69 -2.02
CA GLY A 118 -15.18 -10.08 -1.91
C GLY A 118 -16.19 -11.00 -1.23
N ASN A 119 -15.76 -12.23 -0.94
CA ASN A 119 -16.63 -13.31 -0.43
C ASN A 119 -16.65 -13.43 1.11
N SER A 120 -15.91 -12.57 1.80
CA SER A 120 -15.81 -12.55 3.26
C SER A 120 -15.90 -11.11 3.78
N PRO A 121 -16.47 -10.89 4.98
CA PRO A 121 -16.45 -9.59 5.64
C PRO A 121 -15.04 -8.99 5.83
N ASN A 122 -14.00 -9.83 5.76
CA ASN A 122 -12.61 -9.42 5.93
C ASN A 122 -11.86 -9.24 4.60
N ASP A 123 -12.51 -9.46 3.45
CA ASP A 123 -11.86 -9.36 2.14
C ASP A 123 -11.58 -7.92 1.72
N GLY A 124 -12.23 -6.98 2.35
CA GLY A 124 -12.07 -5.56 2.16
C GLY A 124 -13.38 -4.83 2.42
N ILE A 125 -13.27 -3.56 2.74
CA ILE A 125 -14.41 -2.69 2.98
C ILE A 125 -14.27 -1.46 2.10
N GLU A 126 -15.25 -1.24 1.27
CA GLU A 126 -15.37 -0.04 0.47
C GLU A 126 -16.20 0.99 1.24
N VAL A 127 -15.65 2.16 1.50
CA VAL A 127 -16.24 3.18 2.35
C VAL A 127 -16.75 4.34 1.51
N TYR A 128 -18.06 4.60 1.56
CA TYR A 128 -18.74 5.71 0.91
C TYR A 128 -19.47 6.57 1.95
N PRO A 129 -19.65 7.84 1.73
CA PRO A 129 -19.03 8.77 0.78
C PRO A 129 -17.68 9.29 1.27
N TYR A 130 -17.20 8.85 2.43
CA TYR A 130 -16.04 9.41 3.10
C TYR A 130 -14.76 9.32 2.29
N ALA A 131 -14.61 8.24 1.54
CA ALA A 131 -13.46 8.04 0.65
C ALA A 131 -13.81 8.32 -0.81
N ILE A 132 -14.94 8.97 -1.09
CA ILE A 132 -15.40 9.23 -2.47
C ILE A 132 -15.51 7.90 -3.26
N GLY A 133 -15.70 6.79 -2.56
CA GLY A 133 -15.80 5.45 -3.15
C GLY A 133 -14.49 4.86 -3.67
N LYS A 134 -13.36 5.46 -3.33
CA LYS A 134 -12.05 5.07 -3.87
C LYS A 134 -11.28 4.08 -3.01
N LEU A 135 -11.57 4.02 -1.71
CA LEU A 135 -10.72 3.34 -0.74
C LEU A 135 -11.31 2.01 -0.30
N THR A 136 -10.56 0.92 -0.49
CA THR A 136 -10.88 -0.42 -0.03
C THR A 136 -9.89 -0.85 1.04
N TYR A 137 -10.36 -1.17 2.24
CA TYR A 137 -9.52 -1.63 3.33
C TYR A 137 -9.31 -3.14 3.26
N LEU A 138 -8.06 -3.58 3.25
CA LEU A 138 -7.65 -4.98 3.15
C LEU A 138 -7.20 -5.61 4.49
N GLY A 139 -7.33 -4.89 5.61
CA GLY A 139 -6.84 -5.34 6.91
C GLY A 139 -5.34 -5.08 7.10
N TYR A 140 -4.71 -5.87 7.98
CA TYR A 140 -3.27 -5.75 8.29
C TYR A 140 -2.38 -6.61 7.39
N TYR A 141 -2.93 -7.68 6.87
CA TYR A 141 -2.26 -8.70 6.05
C TYR A 141 -3.18 -9.12 4.92
N LYS A 142 -2.65 -9.20 3.72
CA LYS A 142 -3.40 -9.75 2.58
C LYS A 142 -2.47 -10.51 1.64
N GLU A 143 -3.00 -11.56 1.05
CA GLU A 143 -2.36 -12.29 -0.03
C GLU A 143 -2.98 -11.89 -1.36
N LEU A 144 -2.12 -11.63 -2.33
CA LEU A 144 -2.50 -11.25 -3.69
C LEU A 144 -1.94 -12.26 -4.68
N ILE A 145 -2.63 -12.42 -5.79
CA ILE A 145 -2.09 -13.05 -6.99
C ILE A 145 -2.17 -12.02 -8.12
N VAL A 146 -1.02 -11.51 -8.56
CA VAL A 146 -0.94 -10.58 -9.69
C VAL A 146 -0.25 -11.26 -10.84
N ASN A 147 -0.94 -11.44 -11.96
CA ASN A 147 -0.45 -12.17 -13.14
C ASN A 147 0.21 -13.51 -12.79
N GLY A 148 -0.39 -14.26 -11.85
CA GLY A 148 0.09 -15.57 -11.41
C GLY A 148 1.17 -15.56 -10.33
N HIS A 149 1.73 -14.40 -9.97
CA HIS A 149 2.70 -14.28 -8.88
C HIS A 149 1.99 -14.10 -7.54
N MET A 150 2.33 -14.98 -6.58
CA MET A 150 1.88 -14.86 -5.19
C MET A 150 2.66 -13.75 -4.49
N ILE A 151 1.94 -12.79 -3.92
CA ILE A 151 2.49 -11.64 -3.19
C ILE A 151 1.81 -11.55 -1.83
N VAL A 152 2.60 -11.54 -0.78
CA VAL A 152 2.15 -11.24 0.58
C VAL A 152 2.39 -9.76 0.84
N ILE A 153 1.34 -9.05 1.25
CA ILE A 153 1.44 -7.63 1.61
C ILE A 153 1.15 -7.44 3.10
N HIS A 154 2.00 -6.67 3.74
CA HIS A 154 1.91 -6.28 5.15
C HIS A 154 2.73 -5.01 5.36
N HIS A 155 2.34 -4.15 6.30
CA HIS A 155 3.10 -2.92 6.54
C HIS A 155 4.53 -3.19 7.03
N TYR A 156 4.69 -4.15 7.96
CA TYR A 156 6.00 -4.55 8.46
C TYR A 156 6.63 -5.66 7.61
N PRO A 157 7.96 -5.65 7.38
CA PRO A 157 8.64 -6.76 6.72
C PRO A 157 8.68 -8.00 7.62
N HIS A 158 8.28 -9.14 7.09
CA HIS A 158 8.38 -10.43 7.75
C HIS A 158 9.49 -11.27 7.13
N GLN A 159 10.32 -11.89 7.96
CA GLN A 159 11.34 -12.81 7.48
C GLN A 159 10.75 -14.13 6.95
N ILE A 160 9.62 -14.57 7.52
CA ILE A 160 8.91 -15.78 7.14
C ILE A 160 7.45 -15.42 6.83
N PHE A 161 6.96 -15.82 5.68
CA PHE A 161 5.61 -15.53 5.19
C PHE A 161 5.07 -16.67 4.32
N ASN A 162 3.77 -16.66 4.05
CA ASN A 162 3.12 -17.76 3.32
C ASN A 162 3.71 -17.96 1.93
N GLN A 163 3.92 -19.24 1.58
CA GLN A 163 4.49 -19.69 0.30
C GLN A 163 5.90 -19.13 -0.04
N MET A 164 6.60 -18.55 0.92
CA MET A 164 7.99 -18.11 0.73
C MET A 164 8.86 -19.21 0.12
N GLN A 165 8.67 -20.46 0.60
CA GLN A 165 9.40 -21.65 0.09
C GLN A 165 9.09 -21.99 -1.36
N LYS A 166 8.00 -21.47 -1.91
CA LYS A 166 7.60 -21.62 -3.32
C LYS A 166 7.92 -20.38 -4.18
N GLY A 167 8.68 -19.44 -3.60
CA GLY A 167 9.11 -18.24 -4.32
C GLY A 167 8.08 -17.11 -4.31
N ALA A 168 7.09 -17.12 -3.39
CA ALA A 168 6.23 -15.97 -3.18
C ALA A 168 7.05 -14.73 -2.80
N TRP A 169 6.51 -13.55 -3.09
CA TRP A 169 7.14 -12.27 -2.75
C TRP A 169 6.47 -11.66 -1.53
N GLN A 170 7.22 -10.87 -0.77
CA GLN A 170 6.65 -9.98 0.22
C GLN A 170 6.91 -8.52 -0.17
N LEU A 171 5.87 -7.68 -0.09
CA LEU A 171 5.98 -6.24 -0.18
C LEU A 171 5.62 -5.63 1.18
N SER A 172 6.40 -4.65 1.61
CA SER A 172 6.23 -3.96 2.89
C SER A 172 6.55 -2.48 2.78
N GLY A 173 6.43 -1.78 3.89
CA GLY A 173 6.87 -0.41 4.12
C GLY A 173 7.55 -0.30 5.48
N HIS A 174 7.14 0.70 6.28
CA HIS A 174 7.51 0.95 7.66
C HIS A 174 8.96 1.38 7.88
N SER A 175 9.92 0.76 7.21
CA SER A 175 11.33 0.99 7.47
C SER A 175 11.89 2.27 6.83
N HIS A 176 11.07 3.01 6.07
CA HIS A 176 11.51 4.21 5.34
C HIS A 176 12.80 3.95 4.54
N TYR A 177 12.89 2.76 3.96
CA TYR A 177 14.03 2.28 3.19
C TYR A 177 15.35 2.18 3.97
N THR A 178 15.30 2.18 5.32
CA THR A 178 16.48 2.06 6.17
C THR A 178 16.87 0.62 6.51
N ASN A 179 15.99 -0.36 6.24
CA ASN A 179 16.30 -1.78 6.44
C ASN A 179 16.98 -2.37 5.18
N PRO A 180 18.29 -2.68 5.24
CA PRO A 180 19.04 -3.16 4.06
C PRO A 180 18.44 -4.42 3.46
N THR A 181 17.85 -5.31 4.27
CA THR A 181 17.33 -6.60 3.79
C THR A 181 16.08 -6.49 2.93
N THR A 182 15.45 -5.31 2.89
CA THR A 182 14.24 -5.03 2.11
C THR A 182 14.50 -4.14 0.89
N GLN A 183 15.75 -3.72 0.69
CA GLN A 183 16.13 -2.84 -0.43
C GLN A 183 16.24 -3.61 -1.76
N VAL A 184 16.25 -2.84 -2.85
CA VAL A 184 16.29 -3.37 -4.23
C VAL A 184 17.50 -4.25 -4.48
N ASP A 185 18.66 -3.85 -3.98
CA ASP A 185 19.96 -4.48 -4.20
C ASP A 185 20.29 -5.61 -3.23
N TYR A 186 19.48 -5.83 -2.19
CA TYR A 186 19.67 -6.98 -1.30
C TYR A 186 19.27 -8.28 -2.00
N PRO A 187 20.24 -9.21 -2.25
CA PRO A 187 19.99 -10.31 -3.18
C PRO A 187 19.27 -11.51 -2.56
N ASP A 188 19.36 -11.71 -1.24
CA ASP A 188 19.12 -13.01 -0.62
C ASP A 188 17.73 -13.19 0.01
N ASN A 189 16.71 -12.54 -0.54
CA ASN A 189 15.32 -12.79 -0.20
C ASN A 189 14.36 -12.24 -1.27
N LYS A 190 13.08 -12.61 -1.20
CA LYS A 190 12.01 -12.08 -2.05
C LYS A 190 11.17 -11.05 -1.28
N ILE A 191 11.82 -10.13 -0.56
CA ILE A 191 11.19 -9.05 0.21
C ILE A 191 11.59 -7.71 -0.39
N LEU A 192 10.64 -6.78 -0.49
CA LEU A 192 10.88 -5.42 -0.99
C LEU A 192 10.10 -4.40 -0.17
N ASP A 193 10.79 -3.38 0.31
CA ASP A 193 10.18 -2.14 0.81
C ASP A 193 9.74 -1.30 -0.40
N VAL A 194 8.43 -1.04 -0.49
CA VAL A 194 7.83 -0.20 -1.55
C VAL A 194 7.52 1.21 -1.03
N GLY A 195 8.07 1.57 0.12
CA GLY A 195 7.90 2.87 0.77
C GLY A 195 8.39 4.02 -0.10
N TRP A 196 7.75 5.18 0.13
CA TRP A 196 8.02 6.40 -0.64
C TRP A 196 9.49 6.82 -0.62
N ASP A 197 10.16 6.66 0.53
CA ASP A 197 11.53 7.12 0.73
C ASP A 197 12.58 6.39 -0.13
N GLY A 198 12.27 5.15 -0.54
CA GLY A 198 13.13 4.38 -1.43
C GLY A 198 12.94 4.67 -2.91
N HIS A 199 11.77 5.15 -3.30
CA HIS A 199 11.40 5.15 -4.72
C HIS A 199 10.88 6.50 -5.24
N GLY A 200 10.38 7.38 -4.38
CA GLY A 200 9.83 8.69 -4.73
C GLY A 200 8.57 8.65 -5.62
N LYS A 201 8.00 7.47 -5.82
CA LYS A 201 6.79 7.22 -6.62
C LYS A 201 6.20 5.84 -6.32
N PRO A 202 4.93 5.59 -6.65
CA PRO A 202 4.41 4.22 -6.70
C PRO A 202 5.15 3.36 -7.72
N LEU A 203 5.47 2.12 -7.34
CA LEU A 203 6.07 1.13 -8.23
C LEU A 203 4.99 0.34 -8.96
N SER A 204 5.11 0.21 -10.27
CA SER A 204 4.26 -0.68 -11.06
C SER A 204 4.62 -2.15 -10.83
N PHE A 205 3.65 -3.06 -11.04
CA PHE A 205 3.91 -4.50 -10.95
C PHE A 205 5.09 -4.96 -11.82
N PRO A 206 5.29 -4.53 -13.09
CA PRO A 206 6.47 -4.90 -13.87
C PRO A 206 7.80 -4.42 -13.29
N GLU A 207 7.85 -3.23 -12.67
CA GLU A 207 9.05 -2.75 -11.98
C GLU A 207 9.39 -3.66 -10.79
N ILE A 208 8.39 -4.00 -9.97
CA ILE A 208 8.55 -4.95 -8.85
C ILE A 208 8.96 -6.32 -9.37
N GLN A 209 8.34 -6.82 -10.43
CA GLN A 209 8.68 -8.10 -11.05
C GLN A 209 10.14 -8.13 -11.48
N LYS A 210 10.63 -7.08 -12.13
CA LYS A 210 12.04 -6.97 -12.53
C LYS A 210 12.98 -7.02 -11.33
N ILE A 211 12.66 -6.32 -10.24
CA ILE A 211 13.43 -6.35 -9.00
C ILE A 211 13.42 -7.77 -8.41
N MET A 212 12.25 -8.36 -8.25
CA MET A 212 12.08 -9.66 -7.61
C MET A 212 12.71 -10.81 -8.38
N LEU A 213 12.74 -10.75 -9.72
CA LEU A 213 13.42 -11.75 -10.54
C LEU A 213 14.93 -11.73 -10.34
N ASN A 214 15.52 -10.59 -10.03
CA ASN A 214 16.95 -10.43 -9.76
C ASN A 214 17.34 -10.83 -8.32
N LYS A 215 16.39 -11.02 -7.41
CA LYS A 215 16.63 -11.48 -6.05
C LYS A 215 16.63 -13.01 -5.98
N ASN A 216 17.51 -13.56 -5.15
CA ASN A 216 17.58 -14.99 -4.91
C ASN A 216 16.40 -15.49 -4.07
N HIS A 217 15.98 -16.70 -4.32
CA HIS A 217 15.05 -17.42 -3.46
C HIS A 217 15.84 -18.22 -2.41
N VAL A 218 15.97 -17.69 -1.22
CA VAL A 218 16.65 -18.35 -0.11
C VAL A 218 15.63 -18.99 0.82
N LYS A 219 15.74 -20.28 1.05
CA LYS A 219 14.92 -20.99 2.04
C LYS A 219 15.44 -20.67 3.43
N GLN A 220 14.69 -19.89 4.20
CA GLN A 220 15.07 -19.46 5.55
C GLN A 220 14.67 -20.47 6.63
N ASP A 221 13.70 -21.30 6.37
CA ASP A 221 13.32 -22.39 7.24
C ASP A 221 13.47 -23.76 6.54
N LYS A 222 13.57 -24.81 7.36
CA LYS A 222 13.74 -26.18 6.87
C LYS A 222 12.40 -26.94 6.81
N HIS A 223 11.27 -26.23 6.82
CA HIS A 223 9.98 -26.85 6.65
C HIS A 223 9.83 -27.37 5.21
N HIS A 224 9.42 -28.62 5.12
CA HIS A 224 9.28 -29.40 3.88
C HIS A 224 8.09 -28.95 3.02
#